data_01de26997e7fd13007e4d74016185b78
#
_entry.id   01de26997e7fd13007e4d74016185b78
#
_cell.length_a   1.000
_cell.length_b   1.000
_cell.length_c   1.000
_cell.angle_alpha   90.00
_cell.angle_beta   90.00
_cell.angle_gamma   90.00
#
_symmetry.space_group_name_H-M   'P 1'
#
loop_
_entity.id
_entity.type
_entity.pdbx_description
1 polymer ?
#
loop_
_entity_poly.entity_id
_entity_poly.type
_entity_poly.pdbx_seq_one_letter_code
_entity_poly.pdbx_strand_id
1 'polypeptide(L)'
;MRIQPSHLYFSLGASLLVIGGLFGSRAFAGKDPAVNPKVMQQQESFTVVGIAARTTNAKEMTADGVIGKFWARLFQEGLIAKIPNKADTSILAVYTDYASDHNGEYTYLLGAKVKNVANVPEGMVAKTVPAGKYAVFTSQPGPAYQVVPQIWQKINSLPKTATGGDRVYRADFEVYDERARDPQNTVVDVYVGIE
;
A
#
# COMPACT_ATOMS: atom_id res chain seq x y z
N MET A 1 -13.56 25.80 -25.43
CA MET A 1 -13.68 24.33 -25.46
C MET A 1 -13.40 23.83 -24.04
N ARG A 2 -14.46 23.54 -23.27
CA ARG A 2 -14.38 23.11 -21.85
C ARG A 2 -14.17 21.62 -21.81
N ILE A 3 -13.05 21.19 -21.26
CA ILE A 3 -12.77 19.77 -20.98
C ILE A 3 -13.46 19.43 -19.66
N GLN A 4 -14.44 18.57 -19.72
CA GLN A 4 -15.12 17.99 -18.53
C GLN A 4 -14.19 16.99 -17.86
N PRO A 5 -14.03 17.01 -16.51
CA PRO A 5 -13.34 15.94 -15.80
C PRO A 5 -14.26 14.72 -15.71
N SER A 6 -13.82 13.63 -16.31
CA SER A 6 -14.45 12.32 -16.16
C SER A 6 -14.36 11.85 -14.71
N HIS A 7 -15.50 11.64 -14.09
CA HIS A 7 -15.67 11.12 -12.74
C HIS A 7 -15.16 9.66 -12.65
N LEU A 8 -13.98 9.44 -12.11
CA LEU A 8 -13.54 8.12 -11.69
C LEU A 8 -13.99 7.89 -10.24
N TYR A 9 -15.11 7.20 -10.07
CA TYR A 9 -15.52 6.68 -8.77
C TYR A 9 -14.69 5.43 -8.46
N PHE A 10 -13.79 5.52 -7.49
CA PHE A 10 -13.19 4.36 -6.86
C PHE A 10 -14.23 3.76 -5.89
N SER A 11 -15.01 2.82 -6.38
CA SER A 11 -15.85 1.98 -5.52
C SER A 11 -15.04 0.73 -5.12
N LEU A 12 -14.43 0.77 -3.93
CA LEU A 12 -13.93 -0.42 -3.25
C LEU A 12 -15.11 -1.14 -2.58
N GLY A 13 -15.98 -1.72 -3.39
CA GLY A 13 -17.03 -2.61 -2.93
C GLY A 13 -16.60 -4.06 -3.07
N ALA A 14 -16.10 -4.68 -2.01
CA ALA A 14 -15.92 -6.12 -1.94
C ALA A 14 -17.30 -6.78 -1.77
N SER A 15 -17.99 -7.11 -2.88
CA SER A 15 -19.13 -8.02 -2.84
C SER A 15 -18.67 -9.45 -3.03
N LEU A 16 -18.62 -10.23 -1.96
CA LEU A 16 -18.55 -11.69 -2.02
C LEU A 16 -19.92 -12.21 -2.43
N LEU A 17 -20.12 -12.54 -3.70
CA LEU A 17 -21.23 -13.36 -4.15
C LEU A 17 -20.78 -14.82 -4.19
N VAL A 18 -21.23 -15.59 -3.19
CA VAL A 18 -21.17 -17.06 -3.24
C VAL A 18 -22.27 -17.54 -4.17
N ILE A 19 -21.92 -17.89 -5.39
CA ILE A 19 -22.81 -18.66 -6.29
C ILE A 19 -22.25 -20.07 -6.36
N GLY A 20 -22.91 -20.98 -5.66
CA GLY A 20 -22.73 -22.42 -5.84
C GLY A 20 -23.19 -22.85 -7.22
N GLY A 21 -22.25 -23.29 -8.05
CA GLY A 21 -22.53 -23.93 -9.34
C GLY A 21 -21.47 -24.99 -9.60
N LEU A 22 -21.90 -26.27 -9.54
CA LEU A 22 -21.11 -27.40 -10.00
C LEU A 22 -20.77 -27.25 -11.49
N PHE A 23 -19.51 -26.96 -11.80
CA PHE A 23 -18.94 -27.23 -13.12
C PHE A 23 -17.55 -27.83 -12.96
N GLY A 24 -17.31 -28.87 -13.75
CA GLY A 24 -16.21 -29.81 -13.68
C GLY A 24 -14.82 -29.17 -13.62
N SER A 25 -14.04 -29.71 -12.71
CA SER A 25 -12.63 -29.42 -12.48
C SER A 25 -11.80 -29.77 -13.72
N ARG A 26 -11.43 -28.78 -14.52
CA ARG A 26 -10.16 -28.79 -15.23
C ARG A 26 -9.20 -27.93 -14.43
N ALA A 27 -8.39 -28.60 -13.62
CA ALA A 27 -7.24 -28.00 -12.97
C ALA A 27 -6.26 -27.51 -14.06
N PHE A 28 -6.32 -26.24 -14.40
CA PHE A 28 -5.16 -25.55 -14.93
C PHE A 28 -4.20 -25.39 -13.75
N ALA A 29 -3.30 -26.34 -13.61
CA ALA A 29 -2.10 -26.20 -12.78
C ALA A 29 -1.15 -25.22 -13.49
N GLY A 30 -1.56 -23.96 -13.63
CA GLY A 30 -0.65 -22.86 -13.82
C GLY A 30 0.09 -22.72 -12.49
N LYS A 31 1.39 -23.05 -12.46
CA LYS A 31 2.27 -22.65 -11.37
C LYS A 31 2.06 -21.15 -11.18
N ASP A 32 1.36 -20.74 -10.12
CA ASP A 32 1.38 -19.35 -9.67
C ASP A 32 2.85 -18.95 -9.59
N PRO A 33 3.27 -17.88 -10.27
CA PRO A 33 4.66 -17.44 -10.17
C PRO A 33 4.93 -17.21 -8.69
N ALA A 34 5.88 -17.97 -8.15
CA ALA A 34 6.26 -17.84 -6.75
C ALA A 34 6.56 -16.35 -6.48
N VAL A 35 5.74 -15.72 -5.63
CA VAL A 35 6.02 -14.36 -5.18
C VAL A 35 7.13 -14.50 -4.15
N ASN A 36 8.36 -14.63 -4.65
CA ASN A 36 9.55 -14.47 -3.84
C ASN A 36 9.88 -12.98 -3.79
N PRO A 37 10.40 -12.47 -2.66
CA PRO A 37 10.92 -11.12 -2.62
C PRO A 37 11.98 -10.99 -3.71
N LYS A 38 11.84 -9.99 -4.57
CA LYS A 38 12.81 -9.77 -5.67
C LYS A 38 14.18 -9.38 -5.13
N VAL A 39 14.19 -8.65 -4.03
CA VAL A 39 15.41 -8.06 -3.45
C VAL A 39 15.21 -7.87 -1.96
N MET A 40 16.31 -8.07 -1.20
CA MET A 40 16.45 -7.65 0.19
C MET A 40 17.20 -6.33 0.18
N GLN A 41 16.59 -5.24 0.65
CA GLN A 41 17.23 -3.93 0.67
C GLN A 41 17.45 -3.44 2.10
N GLN A 42 18.65 -2.90 2.34
CA GLN A 42 18.90 -2.07 3.51
C GLN A 42 18.37 -0.67 3.21
N GLN A 43 17.44 -0.18 4.01
CA GLN A 43 16.92 1.19 3.91
C GLN A 43 17.49 2.04 5.05
N GLU A 44 17.93 3.25 4.71
CA GLU A 44 18.15 4.30 5.69
C GLU A 44 16.81 4.81 6.20
N SER A 45 16.79 5.38 7.41
CA SER A 45 15.57 6.00 7.92
C SER A 45 15.18 7.21 7.06
N PHE A 46 13.89 7.39 6.86
CA PHE A 46 13.37 8.55 6.13
C PHE A 46 12.02 9.00 6.70
N THR A 47 11.66 10.24 6.44
CA THR A 47 10.39 10.79 6.92
C THR A 47 9.38 10.88 5.78
N VAL A 48 8.14 10.53 6.09
CA VAL A 48 6.97 10.70 5.23
C VAL A 48 6.03 11.71 5.88
N VAL A 49 5.57 12.69 5.10
CA VAL A 49 4.53 13.63 5.51
C VAL A 49 3.25 13.29 4.74
N GLY A 50 2.13 13.24 5.46
CA GLY A 50 0.84 12.89 4.86
C GLY A 50 -0.30 12.84 5.87
N ILE A 51 -1.46 12.38 5.42
CA ILE A 51 -2.62 12.13 6.27
C ILE A 51 -2.53 10.75 6.90
N ALA A 52 -2.89 10.63 8.19
CA ALA A 52 -2.78 9.37 8.92
C ALA A 52 -4.01 9.09 9.80
N ALA A 53 -4.30 7.81 10.01
CA ALA A 53 -5.28 7.33 10.97
C ALA A 53 -4.95 5.93 11.47
N ARG A 54 -5.49 5.59 12.63
CA ARG A 54 -5.47 4.23 13.20
C ARG A 54 -6.55 3.37 12.54
N THR A 55 -6.16 2.15 12.15
CA THR A 55 -7.09 1.18 11.53
C THR A 55 -6.64 -0.26 11.78
N THR A 56 -7.43 -1.21 11.30
CA THR A 56 -7.10 -2.65 11.27
C THR A 56 -7.52 -3.22 9.93
N ASN A 57 -6.91 -4.33 9.51
CA ASN A 57 -7.35 -5.03 8.28
C ASN A 57 -8.84 -5.39 8.33
N ALA A 58 -9.36 -5.77 9.50
CA ALA A 58 -10.78 -6.07 9.66
C ALA A 58 -11.66 -4.83 9.42
N LYS A 59 -11.24 -3.65 9.91
CA LYS A 59 -11.97 -2.39 9.70
C LYS A 59 -11.92 -1.96 8.22
N GLU A 60 -10.81 -2.17 7.53
CA GLU A 60 -10.66 -1.83 6.11
C GLU A 60 -11.57 -2.66 5.18
N MET A 61 -12.09 -3.80 5.66
CA MET A 61 -13.09 -4.62 4.95
C MET A 61 -14.53 -4.10 5.12
N THR A 62 -14.73 -3.01 5.85
CA THR A 62 -16.03 -2.40 6.13
C THR A 62 -16.16 -0.98 5.55
N ALA A 63 -17.33 -0.37 5.66
CA ALA A 63 -17.54 1.02 5.30
C ALA A 63 -16.75 2.03 6.16
N ASP A 64 -16.25 1.59 7.33
CA ASP A 64 -15.46 2.43 8.23
C ASP A 64 -13.98 2.47 7.87
N GLY A 65 -13.55 1.70 6.88
CA GLY A 65 -12.19 1.70 6.35
C GLY A 65 -11.72 3.11 5.99
N VAL A 66 -10.45 3.40 6.21
CA VAL A 66 -9.83 4.72 5.98
C VAL A 66 -9.00 4.77 4.71
N ILE A 67 -8.46 3.63 4.26
CA ILE A 67 -7.52 3.58 3.12
C ILE A 67 -8.17 4.16 1.86
N GLY A 68 -9.34 3.65 1.47
CA GLY A 68 -10.04 4.15 0.28
C GLY A 68 -10.43 5.62 0.39
N LYS A 69 -10.85 6.07 1.59
CA LYS A 69 -11.17 7.48 1.86
C LYS A 69 -9.94 8.37 1.74
N PHE A 70 -8.77 7.91 2.18
CA PHE A 70 -7.51 8.66 2.09
C PHE A 70 -7.03 8.81 0.65
N TRP A 71 -7.13 7.76 -0.15
CA TRP A 71 -6.84 7.84 -1.58
C TRP A 71 -7.76 8.82 -2.30
N ALA A 72 -9.07 8.77 -2.01
CA ALA A 72 -10.03 9.72 -2.57
C ALA A 72 -9.68 11.17 -2.20
N ARG A 73 -9.39 11.44 -0.92
CA ARG A 73 -8.97 12.76 -0.44
C ARG A 73 -7.67 13.22 -1.06
N LEU A 74 -6.69 12.32 -1.20
CA LEU A 74 -5.39 12.64 -1.78
C LEU A 74 -5.52 13.26 -3.17
N PHE A 75 -6.40 12.70 -4.00
CA PHE A 75 -6.64 13.20 -5.35
C PHE A 75 -7.59 14.42 -5.38
N GLN A 76 -8.70 14.36 -4.64
CA GLN A 76 -9.71 15.43 -4.66
C GLN A 76 -9.20 16.73 -4.05
N GLU A 77 -8.42 16.64 -2.98
CA GLU A 77 -7.88 17.80 -2.27
C GLU A 77 -6.47 18.20 -2.74
N GLY A 78 -5.86 17.43 -3.65
CA GLY A 78 -4.51 17.67 -4.16
C GLY A 78 -3.44 17.61 -3.05
N LEU A 79 -3.58 16.67 -2.10
CA LEU A 79 -2.78 16.66 -0.87
C LEU A 79 -1.28 16.56 -1.14
N ILE A 80 -0.86 15.77 -2.14
CA ILE A 80 0.56 15.64 -2.48
C ILE A 80 1.19 16.98 -2.89
N ALA A 81 0.45 17.86 -3.57
CA ALA A 81 0.97 19.16 -3.95
C ALA A 81 1.22 20.08 -2.75
N LYS A 82 0.49 19.90 -1.66
CA LYS A 82 0.62 20.68 -0.42
C LYS A 82 1.85 20.28 0.42
N ILE A 83 2.45 19.10 0.20
CA ILE A 83 3.61 18.63 0.95
C ILE A 83 4.87 19.33 0.43
N PRO A 84 5.58 20.10 1.27
CA PRO A 84 6.82 20.77 0.87
C PRO A 84 8.01 19.81 0.90
N ASN A 85 9.09 20.17 0.22
CA ASN A 85 10.39 19.50 0.27
C ASN A 85 10.35 17.99 -0.06
N LYS A 86 9.44 17.58 -0.92
CA LYS A 86 9.38 16.18 -1.38
C LYS A 86 10.74 15.71 -1.92
N ALA A 87 11.11 14.47 -1.59
CA ALA A 87 12.35 13.85 -2.08
C ALA A 87 12.26 13.49 -3.56
N ASP A 88 11.08 13.04 -3.99
CA ASP A 88 10.76 12.64 -5.36
C ASP A 88 9.25 12.82 -5.64
N THR A 89 8.75 12.22 -6.71
CA THR A 89 7.34 12.30 -7.14
C THR A 89 6.49 11.13 -6.69
N SER A 90 7.05 10.18 -5.95
CA SER A 90 6.35 8.97 -5.52
C SER A 90 5.34 9.28 -4.42
N ILE A 91 4.22 8.55 -4.42
CA ILE A 91 3.30 8.49 -3.30
C ILE A 91 3.68 7.28 -2.46
N LEU A 92 3.71 7.44 -1.14
CA LEU A 92 3.97 6.36 -0.20
C LEU A 92 2.73 6.10 0.65
N ALA A 93 2.38 4.81 0.77
CA ALA A 93 1.43 4.34 1.76
C ALA A 93 2.23 3.56 2.83
N VAL A 94 2.22 4.06 4.06
CA VAL A 94 3.02 3.52 5.17
C VAL A 94 2.11 2.90 6.21
N TYR A 95 2.45 1.70 6.63
CA TYR A 95 1.84 0.94 7.71
C TYR A 95 2.85 0.91 8.87
N THR A 96 2.54 1.52 9.99
CA THR A 96 3.47 1.66 11.11
C THR A 96 2.74 1.64 12.46
N ASP A 97 3.48 1.74 13.55
CA ASP A 97 2.90 1.71 14.91
C ASP A 97 1.98 0.50 15.11
N TYR A 98 2.40 -0.65 14.62
CA TYR A 98 1.65 -1.90 14.79
C TYR A 98 1.50 -2.23 16.28
N ALA A 99 0.29 -2.55 16.71
CA ALA A 99 0.03 -3.02 18.07
C ALA A 99 0.53 -4.47 18.29
N SER A 100 0.57 -5.26 17.21
CA SER A 100 1.09 -6.63 17.23
C SER A 100 1.61 -7.03 15.83
N ASP A 101 0.91 -7.87 15.14
CA ASP A 101 1.17 -8.30 13.76
C ASP A 101 0.17 -7.65 12.77
N HIS A 102 0.06 -8.20 11.57
CA HIS A 102 -0.86 -7.71 10.53
C HIS A 102 -2.36 -7.85 10.90
N ASN A 103 -2.71 -8.56 11.98
CA ASN A 103 -4.09 -8.66 12.46
C ASN A 103 -4.39 -7.58 13.52
N GLY A 104 -3.34 -6.99 14.09
CA GLY A 104 -3.46 -5.90 15.07
C GLY A 104 -3.83 -4.57 14.45
N GLU A 105 -3.99 -3.58 15.31
CA GLU A 105 -4.17 -2.19 14.89
C GLU A 105 -2.84 -1.61 14.43
N TYR A 106 -2.88 -0.75 13.41
CA TYR A 106 -1.73 -0.03 12.88
C TYR A 106 -2.11 1.41 12.49
N THR A 107 -1.11 2.27 12.36
CA THR A 107 -1.25 3.57 11.72
C THR A 107 -1.08 3.41 10.22
N TYR A 108 -2.09 3.76 9.44
CA TYR A 108 -1.98 3.97 8.00
C TYR A 108 -1.68 5.44 7.72
N LEU A 109 -0.62 5.71 6.96
CA LEU A 109 -0.23 7.07 6.54
C LEU A 109 -0.09 7.09 5.03
N LEU A 110 -0.75 8.04 4.36
CA LEU A 110 -0.68 8.24 2.93
C LEU A 110 -0.10 9.63 2.63
N GLY A 111 1.02 9.68 1.90
CA GLY A 111 1.71 10.93 1.67
C GLY A 111 2.93 10.82 0.77
N ALA A 112 3.97 11.60 1.05
CA ALA A 112 5.21 11.62 0.28
C ALA A 112 6.44 11.67 1.20
N LYS A 113 7.53 11.04 0.74
CA LYS A 113 8.86 11.16 1.36
C LYS A 113 9.36 12.60 1.23
N VAL A 114 9.92 13.14 2.30
CA VAL A 114 10.46 14.50 2.35
C VAL A 114 11.96 14.49 2.66
N LYS A 115 12.67 15.49 2.12
CA LYS A 115 14.11 15.70 2.39
C LYS A 115 14.35 16.25 3.80
N ASN A 116 13.41 17.05 4.30
CA ASN A 116 13.40 17.58 5.65
C ASN A 116 11.98 17.95 6.08
N VAL A 117 11.76 18.08 7.39
CA VAL A 117 10.48 18.43 8.00
C VAL A 117 10.54 19.87 8.48
N ALA A 118 10.50 20.83 7.54
CA ALA A 118 10.46 22.25 7.90
C ALA A 118 9.06 22.71 8.33
N ASN A 119 8.04 22.35 7.55
CA ASN A 119 6.64 22.68 7.83
C ASN A 119 5.76 21.48 7.46
N VAL A 120 4.94 21.02 8.40
CA VAL A 120 3.91 20.00 8.16
C VAL A 120 2.59 20.72 7.88
N PRO A 121 1.96 20.50 6.73
CA PRO A 121 0.67 21.14 6.41
C PRO A 121 -0.41 20.77 7.45
N GLU A 122 -1.35 21.68 7.65
CA GLU A 122 -2.49 21.44 8.54
C GLU A 122 -3.25 20.15 8.17
N GLY A 123 -3.60 19.37 9.18
CA GLY A 123 -4.27 18.08 9.01
C GLY A 123 -3.38 16.94 8.53
N MET A 124 -2.06 17.18 8.37
CA MET A 124 -1.06 16.14 8.09
C MET A 124 -0.17 15.88 9.30
N VAL A 125 0.54 14.77 9.25
CA VAL A 125 1.55 14.39 10.24
C VAL A 125 2.86 14.01 9.55
N ALA A 126 3.95 14.05 10.28
CA ALA A 126 5.25 13.52 9.88
C ALA A 126 5.51 12.22 10.65
N LYS A 127 5.85 11.15 9.95
CA LYS A 127 6.25 9.87 10.55
C LYS A 127 7.58 9.40 9.96
N THR A 128 8.44 8.87 10.83
CA THR A 128 9.70 8.29 10.39
C THR A 128 9.52 6.80 10.11
N VAL A 129 9.87 6.39 8.90
CA VAL A 129 10.08 4.98 8.56
C VAL A 129 11.48 4.62 9.05
N PRO A 130 11.63 3.63 9.94
CA PRO A 130 12.92 3.30 10.54
C PRO A 130 13.89 2.71 9.52
N ALA A 131 15.18 2.91 9.75
CA ALA A 131 16.22 2.17 9.05
C ALA A 131 16.06 0.67 9.34
N GLY A 132 16.38 -0.16 8.37
CA GLY A 132 16.29 -1.61 8.54
C GLY A 132 16.38 -2.37 7.24
N LYS A 133 16.29 -3.68 7.35
CA LYS A 133 16.24 -4.58 6.21
C LYS A 133 14.80 -4.79 5.77
N TYR A 134 14.56 -4.73 4.48
CA TYR A 134 13.23 -4.88 3.90
C TYR A 134 13.24 -5.92 2.78
N ALA A 135 12.28 -6.83 2.80
CA ALA A 135 11.95 -7.68 1.68
C ALA A 135 11.07 -6.87 0.70
N VAL A 136 11.46 -6.81 -0.57
CA VAL A 136 10.76 -6.01 -1.58
C VAL A 136 9.99 -6.92 -2.53
N PHE A 137 8.70 -6.71 -2.61
CA PHE A 137 7.79 -7.43 -3.49
C PHE A 137 7.23 -6.46 -4.53
N THR A 138 7.28 -6.83 -5.80
CA THR A 138 6.68 -6.04 -6.90
C THR A 138 5.39 -6.68 -7.35
N SER A 139 4.32 -5.91 -7.45
CA SER A 139 3.04 -6.40 -7.99
C SER A 139 3.15 -6.76 -9.47
N GLN A 140 2.25 -7.61 -9.96
CA GLN A 140 2.00 -7.68 -11.39
C GLN A 140 1.33 -6.38 -11.86
N PRO A 141 1.50 -5.98 -13.12
CA PRO A 141 0.74 -4.86 -13.70
C PRO A 141 -0.76 -5.16 -13.69
N GLY A 142 -1.57 -4.16 -13.37
CA GLY A 142 -3.03 -4.30 -13.40
C GLY A 142 -3.75 -3.18 -12.63
N PRO A 143 -5.09 -3.24 -12.57
CA PRO A 143 -5.86 -2.26 -11.82
C PRO A 143 -5.43 -2.20 -10.34
N ALA A 144 -5.12 -0.99 -9.87
CA ALA A 144 -4.58 -0.77 -8.50
C ALA A 144 -5.45 -1.43 -7.42
N TYR A 145 -6.78 -1.33 -7.54
CA TYR A 145 -7.74 -1.92 -6.60
C TYR A 145 -7.73 -3.46 -6.55
N GLN A 146 -7.10 -4.12 -7.54
CA GLN A 146 -6.93 -5.57 -7.59
C GLN A 146 -5.52 -5.99 -7.19
N VAL A 147 -4.49 -5.39 -7.80
CA VAL A 147 -3.11 -5.85 -7.63
C VAL A 147 -2.56 -5.58 -6.23
N VAL A 148 -2.98 -4.47 -5.58
CA VAL A 148 -2.51 -4.13 -4.24
C VAL A 148 -3.06 -5.10 -3.17
N PRO A 149 -4.37 -5.37 -3.08
CA PRO A 149 -4.87 -6.39 -2.16
C PRO A 149 -4.30 -7.79 -2.45
N GLN A 150 -4.14 -8.16 -3.72
CA GLN A 150 -3.59 -9.47 -4.10
C GLN A 150 -2.15 -9.65 -3.65
N ILE A 151 -1.28 -8.64 -3.82
CA ILE A 151 0.11 -8.75 -3.37
C ILE A 151 0.19 -8.83 -1.85
N TRP A 152 -0.61 -8.06 -1.10
CA TRP A 152 -0.68 -8.16 0.35
C TRP A 152 -1.19 -9.53 0.85
N GLN A 153 -2.24 -10.07 0.21
CA GLN A 153 -2.74 -11.40 0.52
C GLN A 153 -1.65 -12.46 0.34
N LYS A 154 -0.90 -12.38 -0.77
CA LYS A 154 0.24 -13.28 -1.02
C LYS A 154 1.32 -13.12 0.05
N ILE A 155 1.76 -11.89 0.35
CA ILE A 155 2.77 -11.60 1.37
C ILE A 155 2.35 -12.18 2.73
N ASN A 156 1.10 -11.96 3.14
CA ASN A 156 0.59 -12.45 4.42
C ASN A 156 0.43 -13.97 4.49
N SER A 157 0.34 -14.65 3.34
CA SER A 157 0.28 -16.11 3.26
C SER A 157 1.64 -16.80 3.17
N LEU A 158 2.73 -16.03 2.97
CA LEU A 158 4.07 -16.61 2.86
C LEU A 158 4.53 -17.18 4.21
N PRO A 159 5.20 -18.34 4.19
CA PRO A 159 5.89 -18.83 5.37
C PRO A 159 7.05 -17.88 5.72
N LYS A 160 7.38 -17.78 7.01
CA LYS A 160 8.46 -16.91 7.51
C LYS A 160 9.78 -17.05 6.75
N THR A 161 10.10 -18.26 6.31
CA THR A 161 11.32 -18.56 5.54
C THR A 161 11.31 -18.00 4.12
N ALA A 162 10.15 -17.69 3.56
CA ALA A 162 10.04 -17.19 2.18
C ALA A 162 10.17 -15.67 2.09
N THR A 163 10.10 -14.95 3.21
CA THR A 163 10.33 -13.49 3.26
C THR A 163 11.81 -13.13 3.38
N GLY A 164 12.68 -14.13 3.59
CA GLY A 164 14.12 -13.94 3.76
C GLY A 164 14.53 -13.40 5.14
N GLY A 165 13.61 -13.43 6.10
CA GLY A 165 13.76 -13.05 7.51
C GLY A 165 12.40 -12.99 8.20
N ASP A 166 12.38 -12.89 9.52
CA ASP A 166 11.14 -12.73 10.27
C ASP A 166 10.60 -11.30 10.12
N ARG A 167 9.28 -11.14 9.91
CA ARG A 167 8.64 -9.82 9.85
C ARG A 167 8.71 -9.15 11.22
N VAL A 168 9.13 -7.88 11.24
CA VAL A 168 9.34 -7.14 12.48
C VAL A 168 8.19 -6.20 12.87
N TYR A 169 7.22 -5.96 11.98
CA TYR A 169 6.04 -5.11 12.21
C TYR A 169 6.36 -3.73 12.84
N ARG A 170 7.50 -3.14 12.46
CA ARG A 170 7.85 -1.75 12.83
C ARG A 170 7.29 -0.77 11.82
N ALA A 171 7.56 -1.03 10.54
CA ALA A 171 6.96 -0.36 9.40
C ALA A 171 7.03 -1.24 8.17
N ASP A 172 5.96 -1.22 7.38
CA ASP A 172 5.90 -1.70 6.01
C ASP A 172 5.46 -0.52 5.14
N PHE A 173 5.79 -0.50 3.86
CA PHE A 173 5.34 0.58 2.99
C PHE A 173 5.23 0.19 1.53
N GLU A 174 4.34 0.87 0.83
CA GLU A 174 4.14 0.76 -0.61
C GLU A 174 4.73 2.00 -1.29
N VAL A 175 5.35 1.81 -2.45
CA VAL A 175 5.88 2.89 -3.29
C VAL A 175 5.13 2.90 -4.61
N TYR A 176 4.44 4.02 -4.87
CA TYR A 176 3.71 4.31 -6.10
C TYR A 176 4.51 5.35 -6.88
N ASP A 177 5.39 4.89 -7.76
CA ASP A 177 6.23 5.72 -8.63
C ASP A 177 5.58 5.97 -10.01
N GLU A 178 6.35 6.29 -11.03
CA GLU A 178 5.84 6.51 -12.39
C GLU A 178 5.12 5.29 -12.99
N ARG A 179 5.40 4.08 -12.53
CA ARG A 179 4.74 2.83 -12.98
C ARG A 179 3.31 2.71 -12.45
N ALA A 180 2.94 3.55 -11.50
CA ALA A 180 1.60 3.60 -10.91
C ALA A 180 0.75 4.78 -11.42
N ARG A 181 1.21 5.53 -12.43
CA ARG A 181 0.46 6.68 -12.99
C ARG A 181 -0.84 6.28 -13.67
N ASP A 182 -0.86 5.13 -14.32
CA ASP A 182 -2.08 4.55 -14.89
C ASP A 182 -2.73 3.64 -13.85
N PRO A 183 -3.89 4.05 -13.27
CA PRO A 183 -4.57 3.25 -12.25
C PRO A 183 -5.13 1.92 -12.78
N GLN A 184 -5.21 1.74 -14.10
CA GLN A 184 -5.63 0.48 -14.74
C GLN A 184 -4.45 -0.45 -15.02
N ASN A 185 -3.23 0.06 -14.98
CA ASN A 185 -2.00 -0.70 -15.24
C ASN A 185 -0.90 -0.39 -14.22
N THR A 186 -1.29 -0.33 -12.95
CA THR A 186 -0.42 0.00 -11.82
C THR A 186 0.58 -1.12 -11.53
N VAL A 187 1.83 -0.73 -11.26
CA VAL A 187 2.86 -1.57 -10.63
C VAL A 187 3.30 -0.90 -9.34
N VAL A 188 3.27 -1.66 -8.23
CA VAL A 188 3.63 -1.17 -6.89
C VAL A 188 4.74 -2.04 -6.31
N ASP A 189 5.72 -1.41 -5.68
CA ASP A 189 6.68 -2.11 -4.83
C ASP A 189 6.22 -2.03 -3.37
N VAL A 190 6.15 -3.19 -2.72
CA VAL A 190 5.79 -3.35 -1.32
C VAL A 190 7.03 -3.74 -0.53
N TYR A 191 7.40 -2.92 0.44
CA TYR A 191 8.53 -3.11 1.34
C TYR A 191 8.02 -3.65 2.67
N VAL A 192 8.48 -4.83 3.04
CA VAL A 192 8.11 -5.51 4.29
C VAL A 192 9.32 -5.57 5.21
N GLY A 193 9.21 -4.97 6.40
CA GLY A 193 10.29 -4.95 7.38
C GLY A 193 10.60 -6.34 7.91
N ILE A 194 11.88 -6.73 7.89
CA ILE A 194 12.39 -8.04 8.31
C ILE A 194 13.67 -7.90 9.12
N GLU A 195 14.02 -8.97 9.85
CA GLU A 195 15.29 -9.12 10.57
C GLU A 195 16.09 -10.35 10.12
#